data_080cc567769aaada09c8161af7c13dfc
#
_entry.id   080cc567769aaada09c8161af7c13dfc
#
_cell.length_a   1.000
_cell.length_b   1.000
_cell.length_c   1.000
_cell.angle_alpha   90.00
_cell.angle_beta   90.00
_cell.angle_gamma   90.00
#
_symmetry.space_group_name_H-M   'P 1'
#
loop_
_entity.id
_entity.type
_entity.pdbx_description
1 polymer ?
#
loop_
_entity_poly.entity_id
_entity_poly.type
_entity_poly.pdbx_seq_one_letter_code
_entity_poly.pdbx_strand_id
1 'polypeptide(L)'
;TIYRDAIQYVHDQTIRLMNEGYYPDQIVEMIELPKAIASSPFLSEFYGTVRWSVRSIFNGYLGWFNGNISDLDPLNRKEEAERIAKISGGAENLFSHLEDAIIKEDMQWALQLSDHLLALEFNIKKVKSYKAIASEYIGQRSSNPNKRNYFLSTAIELRPDFKPEEILRTDTHLLQQLSMDNFFNILSVRLNPEKVDSEIYRACFKFDSGLKKTITLRNKIAEISAKTNDCNLNIEVEDNLFKETLAGLQNPVLKVASGEINTNGKPTEFLMFLTKFTS
;
A
#
# COMPACT_ATOMS: atom_id res chain seq x y z
N THR A 1 -20.40 27.86 -8.36
CA THR A 1 -21.68 27.15 -8.44
C THR A 1 -21.51 25.88 -9.26
N ILE A 2 -21.04 25.92 -10.52
CA ILE A 2 -20.95 24.76 -11.43
C ILE A 2 -20.10 23.62 -10.90
N TYR A 3 -18.99 23.91 -10.18
CA TYR A 3 -18.14 22.90 -9.56
C TYR A 3 -18.88 22.15 -8.43
N ARG A 4 -19.58 22.89 -7.57
CA ARG A 4 -20.41 22.29 -6.52
C ARG A 4 -21.52 21.42 -7.12
N ASP A 5 -22.16 21.91 -8.17
CA ASP A 5 -23.27 21.20 -8.83
C ASP A 5 -22.79 19.90 -9.48
N ALA A 6 -21.55 19.88 -10.02
CA ALA A 6 -20.93 18.65 -10.53
C ALA A 6 -20.68 17.61 -9.42
N ILE A 7 -20.11 18.05 -8.29
CA ILE A 7 -19.89 17.17 -7.13
C ILE A 7 -21.21 16.59 -6.63
N GLN A 8 -22.21 17.47 -6.45
CA GLN A 8 -23.52 17.05 -5.99
C GLN A 8 -24.19 16.10 -6.98
N TYR A 9 -24.13 16.39 -8.27
CA TYR A 9 -24.70 15.51 -9.29
C TYR A 9 -24.08 14.10 -9.23
N VAL A 10 -22.77 13.98 -9.24
CA VAL A 10 -22.09 12.68 -9.17
C VAL A 10 -22.44 11.94 -7.88
N HIS A 11 -22.44 12.64 -6.76
CA HIS A 11 -22.82 12.07 -5.47
C HIS A 11 -24.27 11.57 -5.46
N ASP A 12 -25.21 12.44 -5.80
CA ASP A 12 -26.65 12.13 -5.67
C ASP A 12 -27.06 11.04 -6.68
N GLN A 13 -26.52 11.06 -7.90
CA GLN A 13 -26.81 10.01 -8.88
C GLN A 13 -26.18 8.67 -8.48
N THR A 14 -24.98 8.69 -7.87
CA THR A 14 -24.38 7.46 -7.35
C THR A 14 -25.27 6.86 -6.25
N ILE A 15 -25.69 7.67 -5.27
CA ILE A 15 -26.57 7.19 -4.18
C ILE A 15 -27.90 6.69 -4.74
N ARG A 16 -28.49 7.39 -5.70
CA ARG A 16 -29.75 6.96 -6.33
C ARG A 16 -29.61 5.56 -6.94
N LEU A 17 -28.55 5.33 -7.71
CA LEU A 17 -28.34 4.04 -8.37
C LEU A 17 -27.96 2.93 -7.36
N MET A 18 -27.23 3.28 -6.30
CA MET A 18 -26.97 2.36 -5.18
C MET A 18 -28.28 1.89 -4.55
N ASN A 19 -29.23 2.81 -4.31
CA ASN A 19 -30.54 2.49 -3.75
C ASN A 19 -31.42 1.64 -4.70
N GLU A 20 -31.13 1.69 -6.00
CA GLU A 20 -31.75 0.83 -7.01
C GLU A 20 -31.06 -0.54 -7.11
N GLY A 21 -29.96 -0.78 -6.37
CA GLY A 21 -29.28 -2.07 -6.30
C GLY A 21 -28.20 -2.28 -7.36
N TYR A 22 -27.75 -1.23 -8.05
CA TYR A 22 -26.65 -1.34 -9.02
C TYR A 22 -25.28 -1.46 -8.32
N TYR A 23 -24.39 -2.25 -8.92
CA TYR A 23 -23.00 -2.40 -8.49
C TYR A 23 -22.13 -1.24 -8.99
N PRO A 24 -21.02 -0.93 -8.34
CA PRO A 24 -20.17 0.21 -8.71
C PRO A 24 -19.68 0.15 -10.16
N ASP A 25 -19.41 -1.05 -10.71
CA ASP A 25 -18.99 -1.22 -12.10
C ASP A 25 -20.10 -0.89 -13.10
N GLN A 26 -21.34 -1.13 -12.75
CA GLN A 26 -22.48 -0.71 -13.54
C GLN A 26 -22.73 0.79 -13.43
N ILE A 27 -22.65 1.33 -12.21
CA ILE A 27 -22.88 2.76 -11.94
C ILE A 27 -21.88 3.64 -12.70
N VAL A 28 -20.61 3.23 -12.81
CA VAL A 28 -19.59 4.02 -13.54
C VAL A 28 -19.86 4.12 -15.05
N GLU A 29 -20.63 3.19 -15.62
CA GLU A 29 -21.03 3.25 -17.03
C GLU A 29 -22.33 4.05 -17.24
N MET A 30 -23.08 4.34 -16.16
CA MET A 30 -24.38 5.03 -16.21
C MET A 30 -24.28 6.52 -15.88
N ILE A 31 -23.22 6.96 -15.20
CA ILE A 31 -23.05 8.34 -14.76
C ILE A 31 -22.11 9.10 -15.68
N GLU A 32 -22.68 10.04 -16.43
CA GLU A 32 -21.95 11.04 -17.19
C GLU A 32 -22.38 12.45 -16.73
N LEU A 33 -21.44 13.38 -16.69
CA LEU A 33 -21.79 14.78 -16.38
C LEU A 33 -22.70 15.36 -17.45
N PRO A 34 -23.78 16.07 -17.06
CA PRO A 34 -24.61 16.80 -18.03
C PRO A 34 -23.77 17.75 -18.90
N LYS A 35 -24.08 17.84 -20.19
CA LYS A 35 -23.29 18.66 -21.15
C LYS A 35 -23.05 20.08 -20.67
N ALA A 36 -24.03 20.71 -20.04
CA ALA A 36 -23.91 22.07 -19.50
C ALA A 36 -22.84 22.19 -18.40
N ILE A 37 -22.60 21.12 -17.66
CA ILE A 37 -21.57 21.06 -16.60
C ILE A 37 -20.24 20.60 -17.20
N ALA A 38 -20.26 19.55 -18.03
CA ALA A 38 -19.07 18.95 -18.62
C ALA A 38 -18.27 19.90 -19.54
N SER A 39 -18.94 20.88 -20.15
CA SER A 39 -18.29 21.90 -21.00
C SER A 39 -17.44 22.92 -20.24
N SER A 40 -17.50 22.93 -18.90
CA SER A 40 -16.72 23.86 -18.08
C SER A 40 -15.23 23.46 -18.06
N PRO A 41 -14.29 24.38 -18.38
CA PRO A 41 -12.86 24.09 -18.32
C PRO A 41 -12.37 23.78 -16.90
N PHE A 42 -13.11 24.20 -15.86
CA PHE A 42 -12.79 23.93 -14.47
C PHE A 42 -13.18 22.51 -14.01
N LEU A 43 -13.86 21.76 -14.86
CA LEU A 43 -14.30 20.39 -14.57
C LEU A 43 -13.58 19.33 -15.42
N SER A 44 -12.51 19.73 -16.10
CA SER A 44 -11.61 18.79 -16.74
C SER A 44 -10.99 17.84 -15.69
N GLU A 45 -10.90 16.56 -16.04
CA GLU A 45 -10.46 15.49 -15.14
C GLU A 45 -8.94 15.52 -14.91
N PHE A 46 -8.43 16.54 -14.22
CA PHE A 46 -6.99 16.69 -13.96
C PHE A 46 -6.47 15.86 -12.77
N TYR A 47 -7.27 15.67 -11.71
CA TYR A 47 -6.83 14.96 -10.51
C TYR A 47 -7.65 13.71 -10.20
N GLY A 48 -8.96 13.79 -10.34
CA GLY A 48 -9.89 12.69 -10.22
C GLY A 48 -10.66 12.49 -11.52
N THR A 49 -11.47 11.47 -11.56
CA THR A 49 -12.42 11.23 -12.65
C THR A 49 -13.81 10.98 -12.07
N VAL A 50 -14.85 11.15 -12.88
CA VAL A 50 -16.22 10.78 -12.49
C VAL A 50 -16.25 9.31 -12.09
N ARG A 51 -15.62 8.43 -12.87
CA ARG A 51 -15.55 6.98 -12.61
C ARG A 51 -14.90 6.64 -11.26
N TRP A 52 -13.83 7.33 -10.90
CA TRP A 52 -13.16 7.12 -9.60
C TRP A 52 -14.00 7.67 -8.44
N SER A 53 -14.64 8.83 -8.66
CA SER A 53 -15.53 9.43 -7.67
C SER A 53 -16.72 8.53 -7.35
N VAL A 54 -17.35 7.94 -8.35
CA VAL A 54 -18.43 6.96 -8.19
C VAL A 54 -17.98 5.79 -7.30
N ARG A 55 -16.82 5.17 -7.59
CA ARG A 55 -16.27 4.07 -6.78
C ARG A 55 -15.96 4.52 -5.34
N SER A 56 -15.41 5.72 -5.18
CA SER A 56 -15.08 6.26 -3.86
C SER A 56 -16.33 6.54 -3.05
N ILE A 57 -17.39 7.08 -3.65
CA ILE A 57 -18.66 7.33 -2.99
C ILE A 57 -19.29 6.00 -2.57
N PHE A 58 -19.35 5.02 -3.47
CA PHE A 58 -19.86 3.68 -3.16
C PHE A 58 -19.14 3.07 -1.96
N ASN A 59 -17.79 3.04 -2.00
CA ASN A 59 -16.98 2.50 -0.91
C ASN A 59 -17.13 3.29 0.39
N GLY A 60 -17.34 4.59 0.31
CA GLY A 60 -17.57 5.45 1.48
C GLY A 60 -18.85 5.11 2.23
N TYR A 61 -19.90 4.69 1.54
CA TYR A 61 -21.20 4.34 2.14
C TYR A 61 -21.32 2.85 2.48
N LEU A 62 -20.87 1.96 1.62
CA LEU A 62 -21.10 0.51 1.72
C LEU A 62 -19.81 -0.30 2.03
N GLY A 63 -18.66 0.33 2.05
CA GLY A 63 -17.39 -0.35 2.27
C GLY A 63 -16.85 -1.02 1.01
N TRP A 64 -15.91 -1.94 1.19
CA TRP A 64 -15.14 -2.57 0.10
C TRP A 64 -15.97 -3.54 -0.77
N PHE A 65 -16.99 -4.16 -0.19
CA PHE A 65 -17.78 -5.16 -0.90
C PHE A 65 -18.71 -4.50 -1.93
N ASN A 66 -18.54 -4.86 -3.18
CA ASN A 66 -19.26 -4.27 -4.30
C ASN A 66 -20.70 -4.78 -4.47
N GLY A 67 -21.13 -5.79 -3.69
CA GLY A 67 -22.45 -6.41 -3.76
C GLY A 67 -22.51 -7.65 -4.68
N ASN A 68 -21.52 -7.92 -5.52
CA ASN A 68 -21.44 -9.12 -6.32
C ASN A 68 -20.94 -10.29 -5.46
N ILE A 69 -21.76 -11.31 -5.28
CA ILE A 69 -21.42 -12.44 -4.40
C ILE A 69 -20.16 -13.18 -4.82
N SER A 70 -19.81 -13.19 -6.11
CA SER A 70 -18.57 -13.81 -6.60
C SER A 70 -17.30 -13.10 -6.13
N ASP A 71 -17.42 -11.81 -5.75
CA ASP A 71 -16.31 -10.98 -5.29
C ASP A 71 -16.19 -10.95 -3.76
N LEU A 72 -17.11 -11.64 -3.04
CA LEU A 72 -17.05 -11.71 -1.57
C LEU A 72 -15.89 -12.60 -1.09
N ASP A 73 -15.67 -13.72 -1.76
CA ASP A 73 -14.56 -14.64 -1.50
C ASP A 73 -14.01 -15.19 -2.84
N PRO A 74 -13.32 -14.34 -3.62
CA PRO A 74 -12.86 -14.69 -4.94
C PRO A 74 -11.71 -15.72 -4.89
N LEU A 75 -11.51 -16.44 -5.99
CA LEU A 75 -10.32 -17.25 -6.18
C LEU A 75 -9.05 -16.40 -5.99
N ASN A 76 -7.99 -17.00 -5.46
CA ASN A 76 -6.70 -16.32 -5.49
C ASN A 76 -6.21 -16.13 -6.93
N ARG A 77 -5.36 -15.12 -7.13
CA ARG A 77 -4.92 -14.71 -8.48
C ARG A 77 -4.30 -15.85 -9.30
N LYS A 78 -3.58 -16.77 -8.67
CA LYS A 78 -2.95 -17.89 -9.36
C LYS A 78 -3.98 -18.91 -9.82
N GLU A 79 -4.92 -19.28 -8.94
CA GLU A 79 -6.00 -20.22 -9.29
C GLU A 79 -6.91 -19.67 -10.38
N GLU A 80 -7.24 -18.38 -10.36
CA GLU A 80 -7.99 -17.72 -11.41
C GLU A 80 -7.22 -17.78 -12.74
N ALA A 81 -5.95 -17.40 -12.75
CA ALA A 81 -5.10 -17.41 -13.92
C ALA A 81 -4.93 -18.81 -14.52
N GLU A 82 -4.83 -19.87 -13.70
CA GLU A 82 -4.79 -21.26 -14.15
C GLU A 82 -6.07 -21.65 -14.91
N ARG A 83 -7.23 -21.21 -14.43
CA ARG A 83 -8.52 -21.47 -15.09
C ARG A 83 -8.65 -20.67 -16.38
N ILE A 84 -8.25 -19.41 -16.39
CA ILE A 84 -8.24 -18.56 -17.60
C ILE A 84 -7.31 -19.15 -18.66
N ALA A 85 -6.10 -19.55 -18.30
CA ALA A 85 -5.18 -20.21 -19.21
C ALA A 85 -5.77 -21.50 -19.78
N LYS A 86 -6.41 -22.32 -18.95
CA LYS A 86 -7.07 -23.55 -19.40
C LYS A 86 -8.18 -23.28 -20.42
N ILE A 87 -9.01 -22.26 -20.18
CA ILE A 87 -10.09 -21.87 -21.11
C ILE A 87 -9.51 -21.35 -22.43
N SER A 88 -8.37 -20.65 -22.36
CA SER A 88 -7.67 -20.12 -23.55
C SER A 88 -6.91 -21.19 -24.33
N GLY A 89 -6.85 -22.44 -23.85
CA GLY A 89 -6.09 -23.53 -24.50
C GLY A 89 -4.61 -23.60 -24.08
N GLY A 90 -4.26 -23.02 -22.95
CA GLY A 90 -2.92 -23.04 -22.35
C GLY A 90 -2.32 -21.65 -22.18
N ALA A 91 -1.21 -21.58 -21.41
CA ALA A 91 -0.52 -20.32 -21.16
C ALA A 91 0.13 -19.72 -22.42
N GLU A 92 0.56 -20.55 -23.36
CA GLU A 92 1.08 -20.15 -24.66
C GLU A 92 0.02 -19.42 -25.48
N ASN A 93 -1.19 -19.94 -25.53
CA ASN A 93 -2.30 -19.30 -26.25
C ASN A 93 -2.71 -18.00 -25.55
N LEU A 94 -2.75 -17.98 -24.21
CA LEU A 94 -3.00 -16.76 -23.44
C LEU A 94 -1.95 -15.69 -23.74
N PHE A 95 -0.70 -16.10 -23.90
CA PHE A 95 0.38 -15.20 -24.29
C PHE A 95 0.23 -14.68 -25.72
N SER A 96 -0.21 -15.52 -26.68
CA SER A 96 -0.51 -15.07 -28.03
C SER A 96 -1.66 -14.03 -28.04
N HIS A 97 -2.66 -14.19 -27.18
CA HIS A 97 -3.70 -13.16 -27.01
C HIS A 97 -3.15 -11.84 -26.46
N LEU A 98 -2.14 -11.88 -25.58
CA LEU A 98 -1.44 -10.68 -25.13
C LEU A 98 -0.71 -9.99 -26.31
N GLU A 99 0.00 -10.76 -27.12
CA GLU A 99 0.69 -10.22 -28.32
C GLU A 99 -0.31 -9.57 -29.29
N ASP A 100 -1.42 -10.24 -29.53
CA ASP A 100 -2.51 -9.71 -30.36
C ASP A 100 -3.12 -8.42 -29.79
N ALA A 101 -3.32 -8.34 -28.47
CA ALA A 101 -3.82 -7.13 -27.81
C ALA A 101 -2.86 -5.95 -27.99
N ILE A 102 -1.55 -6.18 -27.86
CA ILE A 102 -0.52 -5.16 -28.14
C ILE A 102 -0.58 -4.68 -29.59
N ILE A 103 -0.67 -5.63 -30.55
CA ILE A 103 -0.73 -5.31 -32.00
C ILE A 103 -1.98 -4.49 -32.34
N LYS A 104 -3.11 -4.81 -31.71
CA LYS A 104 -4.39 -4.11 -31.90
C LYS A 104 -4.53 -2.82 -31.08
N GLU A 105 -3.53 -2.46 -30.32
CA GLU A 105 -3.55 -1.33 -29.39
C GLU A 105 -4.65 -1.42 -28.31
N ASP A 106 -5.13 -2.63 -28.01
CA ASP A 106 -6.04 -2.88 -26.87
C ASP A 106 -5.24 -2.99 -25.58
N MET A 107 -4.70 -1.86 -25.16
CA MET A 107 -3.71 -1.80 -24.09
C MET A 107 -4.28 -2.13 -22.70
N GLN A 108 -5.56 -1.81 -22.44
CA GLN A 108 -6.19 -2.18 -21.18
C GLN A 108 -6.37 -3.70 -21.07
N TRP A 109 -6.75 -4.36 -22.17
CA TRP A 109 -6.82 -5.81 -22.22
C TRP A 109 -5.43 -6.46 -22.10
N ALA A 110 -4.43 -5.87 -22.75
CA ALA A 110 -3.04 -6.31 -22.63
C ALA A 110 -2.54 -6.28 -21.17
N LEU A 111 -2.91 -5.27 -20.38
CA LEU A 111 -2.59 -5.21 -18.96
C LEU A 111 -3.22 -6.36 -18.17
N GLN A 112 -4.51 -6.66 -18.41
CA GLN A 112 -5.25 -7.72 -17.72
C GLN A 112 -4.68 -9.11 -18.06
N LEU A 113 -4.41 -9.36 -19.35
CA LEU A 113 -3.73 -10.60 -19.78
C LEU A 113 -2.34 -10.76 -19.17
N SER A 114 -1.59 -9.65 -19.07
CA SER A 114 -0.28 -9.65 -18.41
C SER A 114 -0.38 -10.02 -16.93
N ASP A 115 -1.41 -9.59 -16.22
CA ASP A 115 -1.61 -9.93 -14.82
C ASP A 115 -1.83 -11.43 -14.61
N HIS A 116 -2.62 -12.08 -15.46
CA HIS A 116 -2.80 -13.52 -15.41
C HIS A 116 -1.51 -14.29 -15.74
N LEU A 117 -0.78 -13.87 -16.78
CA LEU A 117 0.49 -14.52 -17.16
C LEU A 117 1.58 -14.35 -16.11
N LEU A 118 1.63 -13.20 -15.43
CA LEU A 118 2.55 -12.98 -14.30
C LEU A 118 2.17 -13.83 -13.09
N ALA A 119 0.88 -14.02 -12.81
CA ALA A 119 0.41 -14.90 -11.74
C ALA A 119 0.75 -16.38 -12.00
N LEU A 120 0.85 -16.79 -13.27
CA LEU A 120 1.30 -18.10 -13.71
C LEU A 120 2.84 -18.24 -13.77
N GLU A 121 3.56 -17.17 -13.52
CA GLU A 121 5.02 -17.10 -13.70
C GLU A 121 5.48 -17.45 -15.13
N PHE A 122 4.58 -17.26 -16.11
CA PHE A 122 4.84 -17.59 -17.51
C PHE A 122 5.58 -16.47 -18.21
N ASN A 123 6.74 -16.80 -18.80
CA ASN A 123 7.58 -15.89 -19.61
C ASN A 123 7.72 -14.47 -19.03
N ILE A 124 7.96 -14.39 -17.71
CA ILE A 124 7.91 -13.18 -16.87
C ILE A 124 8.61 -11.98 -17.54
N LYS A 125 9.81 -12.20 -18.11
CA LYS A 125 10.60 -11.10 -18.71
C LYS A 125 9.86 -10.45 -19.88
N LYS A 126 9.30 -11.25 -20.78
CA LYS A 126 8.60 -10.76 -21.99
C LYS A 126 7.24 -10.17 -21.62
N VAL A 127 6.52 -10.80 -20.68
CA VAL A 127 5.25 -10.29 -20.17
C VAL A 127 5.43 -8.95 -19.49
N LYS A 128 6.44 -8.77 -18.64
CA LYS A 128 6.78 -7.47 -18.03
C LYS A 128 7.07 -6.40 -19.09
N SER A 129 7.78 -6.76 -20.17
CA SER A 129 8.04 -5.83 -21.27
C SER A 129 6.75 -5.38 -21.97
N TYR A 130 5.83 -6.29 -22.27
CA TYR A 130 4.54 -5.94 -22.88
C TYR A 130 3.65 -5.12 -21.92
N LYS A 131 3.64 -5.47 -20.64
CA LYS A 131 2.94 -4.68 -19.63
C LYS A 131 3.49 -3.26 -19.51
N ALA A 132 4.82 -3.09 -19.62
CA ALA A 132 5.45 -1.78 -19.66
C ALA A 132 5.02 -0.97 -20.90
N ILE A 133 5.01 -1.60 -22.08
CA ILE A 133 4.55 -0.97 -23.33
C ILE A 133 3.10 -0.52 -23.20
N ALA A 134 2.21 -1.38 -22.73
CA ALA A 134 0.79 -1.04 -22.55
C ALA A 134 0.61 0.09 -21.53
N SER A 135 1.33 0.06 -20.43
CA SER A 135 1.31 1.13 -19.43
C SER A 135 1.80 2.45 -19.99
N GLU A 136 2.92 2.46 -20.70
CA GLU A 136 3.48 3.66 -21.33
C GLU A 136 2.51 4.25 -22.35
N TYR A 137 1.89 3.42 -23.20
CA TYR A 137 0.92 3.86 -24.19
C TYR A 137 -0.29 4.57 -23.55
N ILE A 138 -0.89 3.97 -22.52
CA ILE A 138 -2.03 4.57 -21.80
C ILE A 138 -1.58 5.85 -21.07
N GLY A 139 -0.44 5.81 -20.42
CA GLY A 139 0.10 6.95 -19.67
C GLY A 139 0.35 8.16 -20.57
N GLN A 140 1.00 7.97 -21.72
CA GLN A 140 1.30 9.06 -22.65
C GLN A 140 0.05 9.73 -23.23
N ARG A 141 -1.06 8.98 -23.37
CA ARG A 141 -2.34 9.47 -23.91
C ARG A 141 -3.29 10.01 -22.84
N SER A 142 -2.93 9.90 -21.57
CA SER A 142 -3.76 10.39 -20.48
C SER A 142 -3.56 11.89 -20.25
N SER A 143 -4.65 12.67 -20.30
CA SER A 143 -4.68 14.07 -19.90
C SER A 143 -4.70 14.25 -18.37
N ASN A 144 -5.12 13.24 -17.62
CA ASN A 144 -5.14 13.25 -16.16
C ASN A 144 -3.73 13.00 -15.61
N PRO A 145 -3.07 13.93 -14.90
CA PRO A 145 -1.71 13.77 -14.41
C PRO A 145 -1.55 12.59 -13.44
N ASN A 146 -2.52 12.34 -12.58
CA ASN A 146 -2.45 11.23 -11.64
C ASN A 146 -2.48 9.89 -12.40
N LYS A 147 -3.46 9.71 -13.31
CA LYS A 147 -3.55 8.55 -14.17
C LYS A 147 -2.26 8.38 -14.98
N ARG A 148 -1.81 9.46 -15.64
CA ARG A 148 -0.58 9.48 -16.41
C ARG A 148 0.62 8.99 -15.60
N ASN A 149 0.81 9.56 -14.41
CA ASN A 149 1.97 9.25 -13.57
C ASN A 149 1.94 7.80 -13.06
N TYR A 150 0.79 7.28 -12.63
CA TYR A 150 0.68 5.87 -12.24
C TYR A 150 1.10 4.93 -13.37
N PHE A 151 0.60 5.15 -14.58
CA PHE A 151 0.94 4.30 -15.72
C PHE A 151 2.40 4.44 -16.14
N LEU A 152 2.96 5.66 -16.19
CA LEU A 152 4.35 5.88 -16.57
C LEU A 152 5.34 5.36 -15.52
N SER A 153 5.04 5.53 -14.23
CA SER A 153 5.85 4.96 -13.14
C SER A 153 5.86 3.44 -13.21
N THR A 154 4.69 2.81 -13.39
CA THR A 154 4.60 1.36 -13.58
C THR A 154 5.42 0.89 -14.78
N ALA A 155 5.39 1.62 -15.90
CA ALA A 155 6.21 1.28 -17.07
C ALA A 155 7.72 1.31 -16.78
N ILE A 156 8.17 2.28 -15.97
CA ILE A 156 9.57 2.39 -15.55
C ILE A 156 9.94 1.27 -14.59
N GLU A 157 9.11 1.01 -13.58
CA GLU A 157 9.33 -0.04 -12.56
C GLU A 157 9.41 -1.45 -13.13
N LEU A 158 8.75 -1.69 -14.26
CA LEU A 158 8.79 -2.99 -14.96
C LEU A 158 10.05 -3.21 -15.82
N ARG A 159 10.89 -2.20 -15.99
CA ARG A 159 12.14 -2.32 -16.77
C ARG A 159 13.17 -3.14 -16.00
N PRO A 160 13.97 -3.96 -16.71
CA PRO A 160 14.96 -4.84 -16.06
C PRO A 160 16.08 -4.11 -15.32
N ASP A 161 16.38 -2.88 -15.72
CA ASP A 161 17.41 -2.01 -15.16
C ASP A 161 16.90 -1.09 -14.07
N PHE A 162 15.61 -1.10 -13.79
CA PHE A 162 15.02 -0.28 -12.73
C PHE A 162 15.54 -0.70 -11.35
N LYS A 163 16.09 0.25 -10.65
CA LYS A 163 16.46 0.13 -9.24
C LYS A 163 15.67 1.18 -8.48
N PRO A 164 14.83 0.78 -7.50
CA PRO A 164 14.20 1.75 -6.63
C PRO A 164 15.31 2.53 -5.93
N GLU A 165 15.35 3.84 -6.13
CA GLU A 165 16.18 4.70 -5.28
C GLU A 165 15.66 4.57 -3.86
N GLU A 166 16.56 4.57 -2.87
CA GLU A 166 16.18 4.71 -1.47
C GLU A 166 15.66 6.14 -1.25
N ILE A 167 14.44 6.40 -1.76
CA ILE A 167 13.79 7.71 -1.74
C ILE A 167 13.43 8.13 -0.31
N LEU A 168 13.34 7.19 0.60
CA LEU A 168 13.04 7.43 2.00
C LEU A 168 14.34 7.48 2.84
N ARG A 169 15.19 8.47 2.59
CA ARG A 169 16.08 8.92 3.67
C ARG A 169 15.18 9.47 4.77
N THR A 170 15.18 8.79 5.91
CA THR A 170 14.45 9.26 7.07
C THR A 170 14.96 10.67 7.40
N ASP A 171 14.08 11.67 7.22
CA ASP A 171 14.42 13.05 7.57
C ASP A 171 14.54 13.12 9.09
N THR A 172 15.76 13.34 9.58
CA THR A 172 16.07 13.43 11.01
C THR A 172 15.21 14.49 11.70
N HIS A 173 14.96 15.62 11.03
CA HIS A 173 14.15 16.70 11.58
C HIS A 173 12.68 16.28 11.77
N LEU A 174 12.08 15.63 10.77
CA LEU A 174 10.72 15.08 10.90
C LEU A 174 10.64 14.01 11.99
N LEU A 175 11.66 13.16 12.09
CA LEU A 175 11.73 12.12 13.11
C LEU A 175 11.78 12.71 14.52
N GLN A 176 12.57 13.76 14.74
CA GLN A 176 12.69 14.45 16.04
C GLN A 176 11.38 15.15 16.43
N GLN A 177 10.64 15.73 15.47
CA GLN A 177 9.35 16.38 15.74
C GLN A 177 8.22 15.38 16.05
N LEU A 178 8.38 14.11 15.71
CA LEU A 178 7.36 13.11 15.98
C LEU A 178 7.22 12.89 17.49
N SER A 179 6.01 12.98 18.02
CA SER A 179 5.76 12.64 19.42
C SER A 179 6.09 11.17 19.70
N MET A 180 6.53 10.87 20.93
CA MET A 180 6.83 9.48 21.31
C MET A 180 5.61 8.56 21.16
N ASP A 181 4.40 9.04 21.44
CA ASP A 181 3.17 8.26 21.25
C ASP A 181 2.96 7.87 19.80
N ASN A 182 3.12 8.82 18.89
CA ASN A 182 3.01 8.54 17.44
C ASN A 182 4.12 7.61 16.97
N PHE A 183 5.35 7.79 17.49
CA PHE A 183 6.47 6.92 17.17
C PHE A 183 6.22 5.48 17.60
N PHE A 184 5.73 5.25 18.82
CA PHE A 184 5.36 3.91 19.28
C PHE A 184 4.20 3.30 18.48
N ASN A 185 3.23 4.10 18.06
CA ASN A 185 2.14 3.64 17.18
C ASN A 185 2.68 3.16 15.82
N ILE A 186 3.64 3.91 15.24
CA ILE A 186 4.33 3.50 14.00
C ILE A 186 5.15 2.23 14.25
N LEU A 187 5.83 2.14 15.39
CA LEU A 187 6.64 0.98 15.73
C LEU A 187 5.81 -0.30 15.82
N SER A 188 4.60 -0.24 16.40
CA SER A 188 3.75 -1.42 16.52
C SER A 188 3.41 -2.08 15.19
N VAL A 189 3.22 -1.28 14.11
CA VAL A 189 2.93 -1.80 12.76
C VAL A 189 4.18 -2.27 11.99
N ARG A 190 5.38 -2.02 12.52
CA ARG A 190 6.64 -2.51 11.95
C ARG A 190 7.05 -3.88 12.50
N LEU A 191 6.32 -4.42 13.46
CA LEU A 191 6.63 -5.74 14.03
C LEU A 191 6.57 -6.81 12.94
N ASN A 192 7.66 -7.56 12.80
CA ASN A 192 7.67 -8.76 11.97
C ASN A 192 7.14 -9.95 12.81
N PRO A 193 5.94 -10.47 12.56
CA PRO A 193 5.32 -11.50 13.35
C PRO A 193 6.09 -12.84 13.32
N GLU A 194 6.87 -13.09 12.26
CA GLU A 194 7.66 -14.32 12.13
C GLU A 194 8.89 -14.36 13.08
N LYS A 195 9.30 -13.17 13.57
CA LYS A 195 10.40 -13.03 14.53
C LYS A 195 9.93 -12.99 16.00
N VAL A 196 8.63 -13.27 16.25
CA VAL A 196 8.04 -13.22 17.59
C VAL A 196 7.67 -14.63 18.04
N ASP A 197 8.22 -15.02 19.21
CA ASP A 197 7.91 -16.28 19.86
C ASP A 197 6.51 -16.30 20.47
N SER A 198 6.00 -17.48 20.84
CA SER A 198 4.69 -17.63 21.46
C SER A 198 4.61 -17.13 22.90
N GLU A 199 5.75 -16.96 23.55
CA GLU A 199 5.83 -16.49 24.94
C GLU A 199 5.63 -14.97 25.03
N ILE A 200 5.04 -14.55 26.16
CA ILE A 200 4.88 -13.11 26.44
C ILE A 200 6.22 -12.51 26.77
N TYR A 201 6.64 -11.49 26.02
CA TYR A 201 7.88 -10.78 26.25
C TYR A 201 7.61 -9.28 26.43
N ARG A 202 8.15 -8.69 27.51
CA ARG A 202 7.97 -7.27 27.85
C ARG A 202 9.28 -6.51 27.85
N ALA A 203 9.41 -5.53 26.97
CA ALA A 203 10.49 -4.56 26.96
C ALA A 203 9.99 -3.23 27.53
N CYS A 204 10.57 -2.81 28.64
CA CYS A 204 10.21 -1.59 29.35
C CYS A 204 11.23 -0.50 29.08
N PHE A 205 10.76 0.64 28.65
CA PHE A 205 11.54 1.80 28.29
C PHE A 205 11.33 2.91 29.29
N LYS A 206 12.42 3.53 29.73
CA LYS A 206 12.45 4.76 30.50
C LYS A 206 13.27 5.78 29.72
N PHE A 207 12.65 6.90 29.42
CA PHE A 207 13.25 7.98 28.66
C PHE A 207 13.74 9.11 29.55
N ASP A 208 14.68 9.90 29.07
CA ASP A 208 15.22 11.07 29.79
C ASP A 208 14.15 12.15 30.00
N SER A 209 13.15 12.27 29.14
CA SER A 209 11.95 13.10 29.34
C SER A 209 11.06 12.66 30.51
N GLY A 210 11.38 11.54 31.17
CA GLY A 210 10.59 10.93 32.24
C GLY A 210 9.44 10.04 31.72
N LEU A 211 9.23 9.97 30.41
CA LEU A 211 8.26 9.08 29.80
C LEU A 211 8.63 7.62 30.07
N LYS A 212 7.63 6.81 30.34
CA LYS A 212 7.77 5.35 30.45
C LYS A 212 6.83 4.67 29.48
N LYS A 213 7.33 3.69 28.75
CA LYS A 213 6.56 2.86 27.82
C LYS A 213 6.97 1.40 27.93
N THR A 214 6.02 0.52 27.74
CA THR A 214 6.28 -0.93 27.63
C THR A 214 5.75 -1.44 26.31
N ILE A 215 6.58 -2.19 25.61
CA ILE A 215 6.19 -2.99 24.46
C ILE A 215 6.00 -4.41 24.96
N THR A 216 4.77 -4.89 24.92
CA THR A 216 4.45 -6.30 25.21
C THR A 216 4.25 -7.04 23.89
N LEU A 217 5.15 -7.97 23.61
CA LEU A 217 5.01 -8.91 22.49
C LEU A 217 4.19 -10.10 22.97
N ARG A 218 3.05 -10.35 22.34
CA ARG A 218 2.19 -11.52 22.60
C ARG A 218 1.33 -11.81 21.39
N ASN A 219 1.05 -13.06 21.14
CA ASN A 219 0.20 -13.45 19.99
C ASN A 219 0.63 -12.79 18.66
N LYS A 220 1.93 -12.60 18.46
CA LYS A 220 2.54 -11.95 17.27
C LYS A 220 2.12 -10.48 17.07
N ILE A 221 1.72 -9.78 18.12
CA ILE A 221 1.45 -8.32 18.11
C ILE A 221 2.34 -7.59 19.10
N ALA A 222 2.52 -6.29 18.89
CA ALA A 222 3.17 -5.39 19.84
C ALA A 222 2.10 -4.49 20.49
N GLU A 223 1.81 -4.74 21.76
CA GLU A 223 0.93 -3.88 22.57
C GLU A 223 1.77 -2.81 23.26
N ILE A 224 1.38 -1.55 23.10
CA ILE A 224 2.04 -0.40 23.72
C ILE A 224 1.27 0.04 24.97
N SER A 225 1.95 0.16 26.10
CA SER A 225 1.33 0.63 27.35
C SER A 225 2.29 1.50 28.17
N ALA A 226 1.74 2.22 29.14
CA ALA A 226 2.52 2.96 30.14
C ALA A 226 2.86 2.13 31.39
N LYS A 227 2.36 0.88 31.48
CA LYS A 227 2.62 -0.02 32.62
C LYS A 227 4.03 -0.60 32.51
N THR A 228 4.80 -0.56 33.59
CA THR A 228 6.21 -1.00 33.62
C THR A 228 6.44 -2.18 34.58
N ASN A 229 5.48 -3.08 34.71
CA ASN A 229 5.58 -4.23 35.60
C ASN A 229 6.03 -5.49 34.85
N ASP A 230 6.81 -6.33 35.53
CA ASP A 230 7.22 -7.66 35.04
C ASP A 230 7.97 -7.62 33.70
N CYS A 231 8.96 -6.73 33.60
CA CYS A 231 9.76 -6.52 32.40
C CYS A 231 10.84 -7.60 32.25
N ASN A 232 10.89 -8.25 31.10
CA ASN A 232 11.98 -9.13 30.71
C ASN A 232 13.24 -8.34 30.39
N LEU A 233 13.07 -7.16 29.77
CA LEU A 233 14.12 -6.27 29.37
C LEU A 233 13.79 -4.84 29.83
N ASN A 234 14.75 -4.17 30.48
CA ASN A 234 14.64 -2.77 30.88
C ASN A 234 15.64 -1.95 30.10
N ILE A 235 15.19 -0.86 29.50
CA ILE A 235 15.98 0.02 28.65
C ILE A 235 15.85 1.47 29.16
N GLU A 236 16.99 2.13 29.36
CA GLU A 236 17.03 3.57 29.58
C GLU A 236 17.74 4.21 28.39
N VAL A 237 17.10 5.20 27.75
CA VAL A 237 17.60 5.81 26.53
C VAL A 237 16.99 7.20 26.35
N GLU A 238 17.70 8.09 25.66
CA GLU A 238 17.22 9.41 25.26
C GLU A 238 16.19 9.29 24.13
N ASP A 239 15.16 10.14 24.16
CA ASP A 239 14.00 10.10 23.24
C ASP A 239 14.42 10.08 21.75
N ASN A 240 15.27 11.02 21.33
CA ASN A 240 15.68 11.12 19.94
C ASN A 240 16.66 10.03 19.55
N LEU A 241 17.56 9.64 20.45
CA LEU A 241 18.48 8.53 20.20
C LEU A 241 17.73 7.23 19.93
N PHE A 242 16.66 6.97 20.67
CA PHE A 242 15.82 5.79 20.43
C PHE A 242 15.14 5.83 19.04
N LYS A 243 14.55 6.98 18.67
CA LYS A 243 13.94 7.16 17.34
C LYS A 243 14.97 6.97 16.22
N GLU A 244 16.13 7.58 16.34
CA GLU A 244 17.22 7.51 15.35
C GLU A 244 17.78 6.09 15.23
N THR A 245 17.90 5.37 16.34
CA THR A 245 18.36 3.98 16.38
C THR A 245 17.41 3.07 15.62
N LEU A 246 16.09 3.18 15.84
CA LEU A 246 15.08 2.39 15.14
C LEU A 246 14.88 2.81 13.68
N ALA A 247 15.21 4.05 13.35
CA ALA A 247 15.23 4.53 11.98
C ALA A 247 16.49 4.11 11.18
N GLY A 248 17.45 3.44 11.84
CA GLY A 248 18.71 3.02 11.23
C GLY A 248 19.76 4.14 11.07
N LEU A 249 19.51 5.32 11.66
CA LEU A 249 20.42 6.47 11.61
C LEU A 249 21.58 6.36 12.62
N GLN A 250 21.40 5.57 13.67
CA GLN A 250 22.40 5.30 14.68
C GLN A 250 22.67 3.79 14.76
N ASN A 251 23.93 3.44 15.01
CA ASN A 251 24.31 2.03 15.20
C ASN A 251 23.98 1.59 16.64
N PRO A 252 23.01 0.68 16.86
CA PRO A 252 22.59 0.27 18.19
C PRO A 252 23.71 -0.40 18.97
N VAL A 253 24.61 -1.13 18.32
CA VAL A 253 25.74 -1.83 18.98
C VAL A 253 26.70 -0.81 19.58
N LEU A 254 27.04 0.23 18.83
CA LEU A 254 27.93 1.29 19.32
C LEU A 254 27.30 2.09 20.46
N LYS A 255 26.00 2.39 20.36
CA LYS A 255 25.26 3.15 21.38
C LYS A 255 25.06 2.38 22.68
N VAL A 256 24.93 1.08 22.62
CA VAL A 256 24.93 0.22 23.82
C VAL A 256 26.35 0.11 24.40
N ALA A 257 27.38 -0.04 23.55
CA ALA A 257 28.78 -0.13 24.03
C ALA A 257 29.27 1.16 24.66
N SER A 258 28.82 2.33 24.17
CA SER A 258 29.16 3.65 24.78
C SER A 258 28.36 3.95 26.05
N GLY A 259 27.34 3.17 26.39
CA GLY A 259 26.45 3.39 27.52
C GLY A 259 25.35 4.43 27.29
N GLU A 260 25.21 4.99 26.08
CA GLU A 260 24.16 5.91 25.73
C GLU A 260 22.77 5.21 25.70
N ILE A 261 22.75 3.90 25.46
CA ILE A 261 21.59 3.03 25.67
C ILE A 261 21.94 2.05 26.80
N ASN A 262 21.29 2.19 27.94
CA ASN A 262 21.47 1.30 29.06
C ASN A 262 20.42 0.18 29.01
N THR A 263 20.90 -1.06 29.00
CA THR A 263 20.06 -2.29 28.87
C THR A 263 20.04 -3.11 30.17
N ASN A 264 20.50 -2.55 31.29
CA ASN A 264 20.63 -3.23 32.58
C ASN A 264 21.34 -4.61 32.46
N GLY A 265 22.44 -4.63 31.70
CA GLY A 265 23.28 -5.82 31.54
C GLY A 265 22.78 -6.84 30.49
N LYS A 266 21.77 -6.48 29.70
CA LYS A 266 21.20 -7.34 28.67
C LYS A 266 21.36 -6.80 27.24
N PRO A 267 22.57 -6.43 26.78
CA PRO A 267 22.78 -5.80 25.48
C PRO A 267 22.34 -6.69 24.33
N THR A 268 22.63 -7.98 24.36
CA THR A 268 22.26 -8.94 23.31
C THR A 268 20.75 -9.09 23.20
N GLU A 269 20.03 -9.16 24.33
CA GLU A 269 18.56 -9.23 24.31
C GLU A 269 17.93 -7.98 23.66
N PHE A 270 18.49 -6.79 23.95
CA PHE A 270 18.03 -5.55 23.31
C PHE A 270 18.26 -5.55 21.80
N LEU A 271 19.45 -5.94 21.36
CA LEU A 271 19.74 -6.03 19.92
C LEU A 271 18.83 -7.03 19.20
N MET A 272 18.59 -8.19 19.81
CA MET A 272 17.64 -9.17 19.30
C MET A 272 16.21 -8.63 19.28
N PHE A 273 15.81 -7.87 20.30
CA PHE A 273 14.50 -7.23 20.34
C PHE A 273 14.32 -6.25 19.17
N LEU A 274 15.34 -5.41 18.87
CA LEU A 274 15.29 -4.47 17.76
C LEU A 274 15.09 -5.16 16.40
N THR A 275 15.69 -6.34 16.19
CA THR A 275 15.54 -7.07 14.92
C THR A 275 14.09 -7.46 14.61
N LYS A 276 13.23 -7.50 15.61
CA LYS A 276 11.80 -7.81 15.44
C LYS A 276 11.03 -6.67 14.76
N PHE A 277 11.60 -5.46 14.73
CA PHE A 277 10.99 -4.24 14.14
C PHE A 277 11.75 -3.71 12.91
N THR A 278 12.78 -4.40 12.51
CA THR A 278 13.54 -4.04 11.29
C THR A 278 13.35 -5.11 10.22
N SER A 279 13.20 -4.67 8.98
CA SER A 279 13.14 -5.53 7.78
C SER A 279 14.47 -6.23 7.53
#